data_1d3e65613b2d7cd26e281e1236973ba7
#
_entry.id   1d3e65613b2d7cd26e281e1236973ba7
#
_cell.length_a   1.000
_cell.length_b   1.000
_cell.length_c   1.000
_cell.angle_alpha   90.00
_cell.angle_beta   90.00
_cell.angle_gamma   90.00
#
_symmetry.space_group_name_H-M   'P 1'
#
loop_
_entity.id
_entity.type
_entity.pdbx_description
1 polymer ?
#
loop_
_entity_poly.entity_id
_entity_poly.type
_entity_poly.pdbx_seq_one_letter_code
_entity_poly.pdbx_strand_id
1 'polypeptide(L)'
;MNFIEWEITRNYRNLRPSERKVADFLLHCEKDLSDITLVELATSAKVSQPTVLRFARSMGYHGFKELKNAILEEKIRKKIDKEIIDPLYGFPIGKEDIITDVPSKVIGTTLHVLKETIKSISLKEFVKAIDLITNSESIFVFGVENSLCAVSDLVTKFLYLGLKCDKYDDYYIQNIKANSLQQGDVAIGISYSGRSRNTVEVIRASKKSGANTIVITNFEDAPVTKYADVVICTSNEQFLYGNAIFSRSSQLAIVDMLYMGVLISDYDKYTSNLDSNAKSISNNIYEIE
;
A
#
# COMPACT_ATOMS: atom_id res chain seq x y z
N MET A 1 5.04 -19.68 -15.66
CA MET A 1 4.28 -18.92 -16.68
C MET A 1 3.94 -17.58 -16.06
N ASN A 2 4.39 -16.48 -16.64
CA ASN A 2 4.12 -15.14 -16.11
C ASN A 2 2.72 -14.64 -16.52
N PHE A 3 2.27 -13.50 -15.93
CA PHE A 3 0.94 -12.95 -16.19
C PHE A 3 0.73 -12.62 -17.69
N ILE A 4 1.73 -12.02 -18.34
CA ILE A 4 1.67 -11.70 -19.77
C ILE A 4 1.70 -12.98 -20.62
N GLU A 5 2.56 -13.94 -20.28
CA GLU A 5 2.56 -15.24 -20.96
C GLU A 5 1.22 -15.96 -20.82
N TRP A 6 0.60 -15.88 -19.65
CA TRP A 6 -0.73 -16.44 -19.40
C TRP A 6 -1.82 -15.73 -20.23
N GLU A 7 -1.82 -14.38 -20.25
CA GLU A 7 -2.76 -13.60 -21.05
C GLU A 7 -2.60 -13.90 -22.54
N ILE A 8 -1.36 -13.94 -23.05
CA ILE A 8 -1.08 -14.28 -24.44
C ILE A 8 -1.59 -15.70 -24.74
N THR A 9 -1.27 -16.68 -23.90
CA THR A 9 -1.67 -18.08 -24.09
C THR A 9 -3.21 -18.22 -24.08
N ARG A 10 -3.87 -17.54 -23.16
CA ARG A 10 -5.34 -17.54 -23.05
C ARG A 10 -6.01 -16.94 -24.30
N ASN A 11 -5.47 -15.87 -24.84
CA ASN A 11 -6.05 -15.16 -25.98
C ASN A 11 -5.50 -15.64 -27.33
N TYR A 12 -4.52 -16.54 -27.36
CA TYR A 12 -3.77 -16.92 -28.57
C TYR A 12 -4.65 -17.36 -29.72
N ARG A 13 -5.70 -18.14 -29.42
CA ARG A 13 -6.65 -18.64 -30.46
C ARG A 13 -7.43 -17.52 -31.14
N ASN A 14 -7.64 -16.40 -30.47
CA ASN A 14 -8.40 -15.25 -30.97
C ASN A 14 -7.51 -14.26 -31.77
N LEU A 15 -6.17 -14.43 -31.70
CA LEU A 15 -5.24 -13.57 -32.42
C LEU A 15 -5.20 -13.87 -33.91
N ARG A 16 -5.08 -12.83 -34.73
CA ARG A 16 -4.87 -12.97 -36.17
C ARG A 16 -3.48 -13.57 -36.47
N PRO A 17 -3.26 -14.19 -37.63
CA PRO A 17 -1.97 -14.82 -37.94
C PRO A 17 -0.75 -13.90 -37.81
N SER A 18 -0.89 -12.62 -38.15
CA SER A 18 0.18 -11.63 -37.98
C SER A 18 0.40 -11.21 -36.53
N GLU A 19 -0.64 -11.22 -35.69
CA GLU A 19 -0.58 -10.91 -34.26
C GLU A 19 0.01 -12.09 -33.47
N ARG A 20 -0.22 -13.33 -33.92
CA ARG A 20 0.42 -14.52 -33.35
C ARG A 20 1.93 -14.47 -33.47
N LYS A 21 2.49 -13.90 -34.55
CA LYS A 21 3.94 -13.70 -34.65
C LYS A 21 4.51 -12.80 -33.54
N VAL A 22 3.75 -11.77 -33.13
CA VAL A 22 4.14 -10.93 -32.00
C VAL A 22 4.02 -11.72 -30.69
N ALA A 23 2.94 -12.49 -30.51
CA ALA A 23 2.74 -13.38 -29.38
C ALA A 23 3.88 -14.41 -29.27
N ASP A 24 4.21 -15.10 -30.36
CA ASP A 24 5.27 -16.11 -30.41
C ASP A 24 6.64 -15.51 -30.06
N PHE A 25 6.94 -14.30 -30.59
CA PHE A 25 8.16 -13.61 -30.25
C PHE A 25 8.22 -13.29 -28.74
N LEU A 26 7.15 -12.74 -28.16
CA LEU A 26 7.11 -12.40 -26.72
C LEU A 26 7.17 -13.64 -25.81
N LEU A 27 6.59 -14.77 -26.24
CA LEU A 27 6.62 -16.03 -25.48
C LEU A 27 7.98 -16.72 -25.48
N HIS A 28 8.77 -16.56 -26.56
CA HIS A 28 10.03 -17.29 -26.74
C HIS A 28 11.28 -16.39 -26.68
N CYS A 29 11.12 -15.09 -26.44
CA CYS A 29 12.24 -14.16 -26.37
C CYS A 29 12.93 -14.25 -25.01
N GLU A 30 14.18 -14.71 -24.99
CA GLU A 30 15.02 -14.74 -23.79
C GLU A 30 15.68 -13.39 -23.50
N LYS A 31 15.60 -12.43 -24.44
CA LYS A 31 16.19 -11.11 -24.28
C LYS A 31 15.36 -10.24 -23.36
N ASP A 32 16.04 -9.31 -22.72
CA ASP A 32 15.39 -8.25 -21.96
C ASP A 32 14.57 -7.33 -22.88
N LEU A 33 13.27 -7.32 -22.68
CA LEU A 33 12.31 -6.55 -23.46
C LEU A 33 11.91 -5.22 -22.79
N SER A 34 12.48 -4.89 -21.63
CA SER A 34 12.10 -3.68 -20.88
C SER A 34 12.34 -2.37 -21.64
N ASP A 35 13.38 -2.34 -22.48
CA ASP A 35 13.74 -1.15 -23.26
C ASP A 35 13.33 -1.26 -24.72
N ILE A 36 12.64 -2.34 -25.10
CA ILE A 36 12.25 -2.56 -26.49
C ILE A 36 11.39 -1.41 -27.01
N THR A 37 11.73 -0.94 -28.21
CA THR A 37 10.94 0.07 -28.92
C THR A 37 9.89 -0.61 -29.80
N LEU A 38 8.87 0.16 -30.22
CA LEU A 38 7.85 -0.32 -31.15
C LEU A 38 8.46 -0.83 -32.47
N VAL A 39 9.52 -0.16 -32.95
CA VAL A 39 10.23 -0.51 -34.19
C VAL A 39 10.98 -1.83 -34.01
N GLU A 40 11.70 -1.98 -32.91
CA GLU A 40 12.45 -3.21 -32.60
C GLU A 40 11.53 -4.40 -32.42
N LEU A 41 10.41 -4.25 -31.70
CA LEU A 41 9.43 -5.32 -31.55
C LEU A 41 8.83 -5.74 -32.90
N ALA A 42 8.46 -4.78 -33.73
CA ALA A 42 7.93 -5.05 -35.07
C ALA A 42 8.94 -5.79 -35.95
N THR A 43 10.19 -5.33 -35.93
CA THR A 43 11.29 -5.93 -36.73
C THR A 43 11.59 -7.37 -36.23
N SER A 44 11.70 -7.54 -34.93
CA SER A 44 12.02 -8.85 -34.30
C SER A 44 10.90 -9.87 -34.52
N ALA A 45 9.64 -9.46 -34.42
CA ALA A 45 8.48 -10.32 -34.69
C ALA A 45 8.19 -10.46 -36.20
N LYS A 46 8.97 -9.81 -37.08
CA LYS A 46 8.79 -9.81 -38.54
C LYS A 46 7.38 -9.37 -38.97
N VAL A 47 6.91 -8.28 -38.39
CA VAL A 47 5.59 -7.68 -38.69
C VAL A 47 5.71 -6.15 -38.83
N SER A 48 4.64 -5.50 -39.28
CA SER A 48 4.57 -4.02 -39.31
C SER A 48 4.24 -3.44 -37.93
N GLN A 49 4.66 -2.21 -37.66
CA GLN A 49 4.30 -1.48 -36.41
C GLN A 49 2.78 -1.44 -36.17
N PRO A 50 1.90 -1.17 -37.16
CA PRO A 50 0.46 -1.27 -36.98
C PRO A 50 -0.02 -2.63 -36.50
N THR A 51 0.68 -3.72 -36.84
CA THR A 51 0.36 -5.07 -36.35
C THR A 51 0.67 -5.21 -34.85
N VAL A 52 1.77 -4.65 -34.38
CA VAL A 52 2.11 -4.60 -32.94
C VAL A 52 1.07 -3.80 -32.16
N LEU A 53 0.62 -2.66 -32.70
CA LEU A 53 -0.42 -1.85 -32.04
C LEU A 53 -1.79 -2.58 -32.00
N ARG A 54 -2.13 -3.33 -33.04
CA ARG A 54 -3.34 -4.17 -33.04
C ARG A 54 -3.22 -5.31 -32.03
N PHE A 55 -2.07 -5.98 -32.00
CA PHE A 55 -1.80 -6.99 -30.98
C PHE A 55 -1.97 -6.45 -29.56
N ALA A 56 -1.38 -5.27 -29.25
CA ALA A 56 -1.56 -4.65 -27.95
C ALA A 56 -3.05 -4.45 -27.60
N ARG A 57 -3.84 -3.96 -28.57
CA ARG A 57 -5.30 -3.79 -28.39
C ARG A 57 -6.06 -5.10 -28.26
N SER A 58 -5.69 -6.13 -29.01
CA SER A 58 -6.27 -7.47 -28.87
C SER A 58 -5.98 -8.11 -27.52
N MET A 59 -4.91 -7.67 -26.83
CA MET A 59 -4.54 -8.06 -25.47
C MET A 59 -5.18 -7.16 -24.39
N GLY A 60 -6.01 -6.17 -24.77
CA GLY A 60 -6.70 -5.27 -23.84
C GLY A 60 -5.94 -3.99 -23.50
N TYR A 61 -4.78 -3.74 -24.10
CA TYR A 61 -3.99 -2.52 -23.88
C TYR A 61 -4.39 -1.42 -24.88
N HIS A 62 -4.41 -0.15 -24.47
CA HIS A 62 -4.74 0.96 -25.38
C HIS A 62 -3.69 1.18 -26.49
N GLY A 63 -2.46 0.69 -26.29
CA GLY A 63 -1.38 0.79 -27.28
C GLY A 63 -0.06 0.20 -26.80
N PHE A 64 1.00 0.42 -27.59
CA PHE A 64 2.32 -0.14 -27.30
C PHE A 64 2.94 0.33 -25.98
N LYS A 65 2.72 1.59 -25.60
CA LYS A 65 3.24 2.15 -24.35
C LYS A 65 2.71 1.37 -23.13
N GLU A 66 1.43 1.08 -23.14
CA GLU A 66 0.79 0.33 -22.02
C GLU A 66 1.24 -1.13 -22.03
N LEU A 67 1.30 -1.78 -23.17
CA LEU A 67 1.88 -3.12 -23.31
C LEU A 67 3.34 -3.17 -22.81
N LYS A 68 4.16 -2.18 -23.18
CA LYS A 68 5.54 -2.06 -22.72
C LYS A 68 5.62 -1.91 -21.19
N ASN A 69 4.77 -1.08 -20.60
CA ASN A 69 4.70 -0.93 -19.14
C ASN A 69 4.33 -2.26 -18.47
N ALA A 70 3.38 -3.01 -19.00
CA ALA A 70 3.01 -4.32 -18.46
C ALA A 70 4.18 -5.32 -18.56
N ILE A 71 4.95 -5.32 -19.65
CA ILE A 71 6.18 -6.13 -19.79
C ILE A 71 7.22 -5.72 -18.75
N LEU A 72 7.40 -4.43 -18.51
CA LEU A 72 8.34 -3.90 -17.52
C LEU A 72 7.92 -4.28 -16.10
N GLU A 73 6.64 -4.12 -15.77
CA GLU A 73 6.09 -4.53 -14.47
C GLU A 73 6.29 -6.02 -14.21
N GLU A 74 6.08 -6.86 -15.23
CA GLU A 74 6.30 -8.30 -15.13
C GLU A 74 7.78 -8.64 -14.93
N LYS A 75 8.69 -7.92 -15.57
CA LYS A 75 10.13 -8.07 -15.36
C LYS A 75 10.52 -7.70 -13.93
N ILE A 76 10.03 -6.56 -13.44
CA ILE A 76 10.26 -6.13 -12.05
C ILE A 76 9.79 -7.23 -11.10
N ARG A 77 8.62 -7.79 -11.33
CA ARG A 77 8.07 -8.91 -10.53
C ARG A 77 8.97 -10.15 -10.57
N LYS A 78 9.42 -10.58 -11.76
CA LYS A 78 10.35 -11.73 -11.90
C LYS A 78 11.70 -11.49 -11.22
N LYS A 79 12.20 -10.25 -11.25
CA LYS A 79 13.47 -9.90 -10.62
C LYS A 79 13.35 -9.97 -9.09
N ILE A 80 12.22 -9.52 -8.54
CA ILE A 80 11.92 -9.61 -7.11
C ILE A 80 11.76 -11.07 -6.66
N ASP A 81 11.06 -11.90 -7.44
CA ASP A 81 10.86 -13.33 -7.13
C ASP A 81 12.17 -14.15 -7.22
N LYS A 82 13.19 -13.66 -7.94
CA LYS A 82 14.49 -14.33 -8.13
C LYS A 82 15.62 -13.80 -7.24
N GLU A 83 15.54 -12.53 -6.81
CA GLU A 83 16.57 -11.99 -5.93
C GLU A 83 16.32 -12.50 -4.52
N ILE A 84 17.28 -13.26 -3.99
CA ILE A 84 17.34 -13.61 -2.57
C ILE A 84 17.50 -12.28 -1.83
N ILE A 85 16.41 -11.77 -1.29
CA ILE A 85 16.44 -10.66 -0.35
C ILE A 85 17.30 -11.12 0.81
N ASP A 86 18.36 -10.37 1.13
CA ASP A 86 19.17 -10.70 2.31
C ASP A 86 18.24 -10.77 3.53
N PRO A 87 18.06 -11.94 4.15
CA PRO A 87 17.10 -12.13 5.22
C PRO A 87 17.39 -11.23 6.43
N LEU A 88 18.64 -10.75 6.55
CA LEU A 88 19.06 -9.92 7.67
C LEU A 88 18.62 -8.47 7.51
N TYR A 89 18.66 -7.94 6.29
CA TYR A 89 18.41 -6.52 6.03
C TYR A 89 17.07 -6.25 5.35
N GLY A 90 16.48 -7.25 4.67
CA GLY A 90 15.21 -7.09 3.95
C GLY A 90 15.27 -6.03 2.83
N PHE A 91 16.47 -5.65 2.39
CA PHE A 91 16.66 -4.73 1.28
C PHE A 91 16.72 -5.50 -0.04
N PRO A 92 16.06 -5.03 -1.08
CA PRO A 92 16.17 -5.61 -2.41
C PRO A 92 17.49 -5.22 -3.12
N ILE A 93 18.40 -4.56 -2.41
CA ILE A 93 19.64 -4.01 -2.94
C ILE A 93 20.80 -4.81 -2.39
N GLY A 94 21.60 -5.41 -3.30
CA GLY A 94 22.83 -6.14 -3.01
C GLY A 94 24.09 -5.34 -3.34
N LYS A 95 25.23 -5.85 -2.92
CA LYS A 95 26.54 -5.23 -3.12
C LYS A 95 26.90 -5.02 -4.60
N GLU A 96 26.41 -5.88 -5.48
CA GLU A 96 26.70 -5.86 -6.93
C GLU A 96 25.76 -4.94 -7.73
N ASP A 97 24.79 -4.29 -7.07
CA ASP A 97 23.85 -3.41 -7.75
C ASP A 97 24.50 -2.08 -8.13
N ILE A 98 24.06 -1.53 -9.23
CA ILE A 98 24.43 -0.19 -9.67
C ILE A 98 23.31 0.80 -9.37
N ILE A 99 23.66 2.08 -9.29
CA ILE A 99 22.71 3.16 -8.90
C ILE A 99 21.47 3.17 -9.80
N THR A 100 21.59 2.84 -11.07
CA THR A 100 20.48 2.80 -12.02
C THR A 100 19.45 1.70 -11.73
N ASP A 101 19.78 0.69 -10.93
CA ASP A 101 18.86 -0.37 -10.52
C ASP A 101 17.94 0.06 -9.35
N VAL A 102 18.37 1.05 -8.58
CA VAL A 102 17.67 1.50 -7.36
C VAL A 102 16.19 1.86 -7.59
N PRO A 103 15.82 2.70 -8.59
CA PRO A 103 14.42 3.07 -8.78
C PRO A 103 13.51 1.86 -9.01
N SER A 104 13.92 0.94 -9.88
CA SER A 104 13.12 -0.26 -10.19
C SER A 104 12.98 -1.19 -8.99
N LYS A 105 14.05 -1.37 -8.21
CA LYS A 105 14.05 -2.20 -7.01
C LYS A 105 13.19 -1.62 -5.90
N VAL A 106 13.26 -0.32 -5.66
CA VAL A 106 12.42 0.38 -4.66
C VAL A 106 10.93 0.24 -5.01
N ILE A 107 10.54 0.53 -6.25
CA ILE A 107 9.16 0.40 -6.69
C ILE A 107 8.70 -1.06 -6.63
N GLY A 108 9.53 -1.99 -7.09
CA GLY A 108 9.20 -3.41 -7.05
C GLY A 108 8.96 -3.92 -5.64
N THR A 109 9.83 -3.58 -4.68
CA THR A 109 9.65 -3.93 -3.26
C THR A 109 8.38 -3.32 -2.68
N THR A 110 8.10 -2.05 -2.99
CA THR A 110 6.88 -1.40 -2.55
C THR A 110 5.63 -2.12 -3.06
N LEU A 111 5.59 -2.46 -4.36
CA LEU A 111 4.49 -3.22 -4.95
C LEU A 111 4.32 -4.60 -4.31
N HIS A 112 5.43 -5.28 -4.02
CA HIS A 112 5.41 -6.57 -3.34
C HIS A 112 4.80 -6.45 -1.94
N VAL A 113 5.28 -5.51 -1.13
CA VAL A 113 4.77 -5.25 0.23
C VAL A 113 3.28 -4.91 0.22
N LEU A 114 2.80 -4.11 -0.75
CA LEU A 114 1.38 -3.81 -0.89
C LEU A 114 0.54 -5.05 -1.27
N LYS A 115 1.05 -5.91 -2.15
CA LYS A 115 0.38 -7.17 -2.50
C LYS A 115 0.30 -8.14 -1.32
N GLU A 116 1.35 -8.23 -0.51
CA GLU A 116 1.32 -9.06 0.71
C GLU A 116 0.37 -8.45 1.75
N THR A 117 0.32 -7.12 1.87
CA THR A 117 -0.61 -6.44 2.76
C THR A 117 -2.07 -6.81 2.47
N ILE A 118 -2.51 -6.77 1.20
CA ILE A 118 -3.90 -7.13 0.87
C ILE A 118 -4.23 -8.60 1.16
N LYS A 119 -3.25 -9.50 1.11
CA LYS A 119 -3.44 -10.91 1.47
C LYS A 119 -3.55 -11.12 2.99
N SER A 120 -2.92 -10.27 3.78
CA SER A 120 -2.85 -10.37 5.24
C SER A 120 -4.04 -9.73 5.94
N ILE A 121 -4.79 -8.85 5.27
CA ILE A 121 -5.92 -8.13 5.87
C ILE A 121 -7.08 -9.10 6.12
N SER A 122 -7.49 -9.18 7.38
CA SER A 122 -8.77 -9.78 7.76
C SER A 122 -9.90 -8.80 7.50
N LEU A 123 -10.77 -9.11 6.53
CA LEU A 123 -11.96 -8.28 6.25
C LEU A 123 -12.87 -8.15 7.47
N LYS A 124 -12.95 -9.18 8.32
CA LYS A 124 -13.72 -9.15 9.56
C LYS A 124 -13.18 -8.10 10.52
N GLU A 125 -11.86 -8.11 10.75
CA GLU A 125 -11.21 -7.13 11.64
C GLU A 125 -11.26 -5.71 11.03
N PHE A 126 -11.15 -5.60 9.72
CA PHE A 126 -11.28 -4.32 9.02
C PHE A 126 -12.67 -3.70 9.22
N VAL A 127 -13.76 -4.47 9.00
CA VAL A 127 -15.13 -4.00 9.23
C VAL A 127 -15.33 -3.60 10.69
N LYS A 128 -14.84 -4.42 11.64
CA LYS A 128 -14.92 -4.09 13.06
C LYS A 128 -14.15 -2.81 13.42
N ALA A 129 -13.01 -2.54 12.76
CA ALA A 129 -12.29 -1.29 12.93
C ALA A 129 -13.14 -0.08 12.49
N ILE A 130 -13.77 -0.18 11.31
CA ILE A 130 -14.65 0.87 10.79
C ILE A 130 -15.81 1.14 11.76
N ASP A 131 -16.47 0.08 12.27
CA ASP A 131 -17.57 0.21 13.23
C ASP A 131 -17.11 0.92 14.52
N LEU A 132 -15.93 0.57 15.06
CA LEU A 132 -15.40 1.24 16.24
C LEU A 132 -15.08 2.72 15.98
N ILE A 133 -14.48 3.03 14.83
CA ILE A 133 -14.13 4.41 14.44
C ILE A 133 -15.37 5.27 14.27
N THR A 134 -16.37 4.79 13.55
CA THR A 134 -17.57 5.57 13.20
C THR A 134 -18.50 5.80 14.39
N ASN A 135 -18.47 4.93 15.40
CA ASN A 135 -19.25 5.04 16.63
C ASN A 135 -18.46 5.65 17.80
N SER A 136 -17.23 6.14 17.58
CA SER A 136 -16.41 6.72 18.63
C SER A 136 -16.82 8.16 18.98
N GLU A 137 -16.62 8.55 20.24
CA GLU A 137 -16.72 9.94 20.69
C GLU A 137 -15.49 10.75 20.29
N SER A 138 -14.31 10.17 20.44
CA SER A 138 -13.03 10.74 20.05
C SER A 138 -12.02 9.65 19.67
N ILE A 139 -11.09 9.99 18.79
CA ILE A 139 -10.06 9.09 18.30
C ILE A 139 -8.69 9.65 18.63
N PHE A 140 -7.81 8.80 19.17
CA PHE A 140 -6.42 9.18 19.46
C PHE A 140 -5.48 8.22 18.78
N VAL A 141 -4.56 8.77 17.96
CA VAL A 141 -3.62 7.97 17.20
C VAL A 141 -2.23 8.06 17.82
N PHE A 142 -1.66 6.91 18.13
CA PHE A 142 -0.38 6.76 18.80
C PHE A 142 0.65 6.05 17.92
N GLY A 143 1.87 6.54 17.95
CA GLY A 143 3.00 5.93 17.26
C GLY A 143 4.27 6.73 17.53
N VAL A 144 5.40 6.17 17.11
CA VAL A 144 6.71 6.81 17.27
C VAL A 144 7.56 6.65 16.00
N GLU A 145 8.56 7.50 15.85
CA GLU A 145 9.54 7.44 14.75
C GLU A 145 8.91 7.37 13.36
N ASN A 146 9.27 6.37 12.58
CA ASN A 146 8.81 6.20 11.20
C ASN A 146 7.29 6.04 11.08
N SER A 147 6.61 5.53 12.11
CA SER A 147 5.16 5.40 12.11
C SER A 147 4.43 6.75 12.25
N LEU A 148 5.11 7.82 12.69
CA LEU A 148 4.52 9.16 12.79
C LEU A 148 4.01 9.69 11.44
N CYS A 149 4.60 9.26 10.32
CA CYS A 149 4.10 9.61 9.00
C CYS A 149 2.65 9.10 8.81
N ALA A 150 2.42 7.82 9.10
CA ALA A 150 1.10 7.21 8.99
C ALA A 150 0.11 7.74 10.05
N VAL A 151 0.60 7.99 11.27
CA VAL A 151 -0.18 8.64 12.34
C VAL A 151 -0.70 10.01 11.88
N SER A 152 0.19 10.86 11.34
CA SER A 152 -0.17 12.21 10.89
C SER A 152 -1.12 12.19 9.70
N ASP A 153 -0.92 11.28 8.76
CA ASP A 153 -1.78 11.13 7.59
C ASP A 153 -3.19 10.66 7.99
N LEU A 154 -3.29 9.67 8.89
CA LEU A 154 -4.57 9.19 9.41
C LEU A 154 -5.37 10.30 10.10
N VAL A 155 -4.71 11.05 11.00
CA VAL A 155 -5.37 12.18 11.71
C VAL A 155 -5.86 13.21 10.71
N THR A 156 -5.03 13.61 9.74
CA THR A 156 -5.40 14.58 8.72
C THR A 156 -6.65 14.11 7.96
N LYS A 157 -6.65 12.87 7.48
CA LYS A 157 -7.76 12.28 6.72
C LYS A 157 -9.05 12.21 7.54
N PHE A 158 -8.95 11.82 8.81
CA PHE A 158 -10.13 11.75 9.68
C PHE A 158 -10.70 13.12 10.05
N LEU A 159 -9.84 14.12 10.22
CA LEU A 159 -10.28 15.51 10.40
C LEU A 159 -11.03 16.03 9.17
N TYR A 160 -10.58 15.68 7.95
CA TYR A 160 -11.32 16.02 6.73
C TYR A 160 -12.72 15.37 6.68
N LEU A 161 -12.88 14.18 7.24
CA LEU A 161 -14.19 13.52 7.38
C LEU A 161 -15.04 14.11 8.53
N GLY A 162 -14.49 15.05 9.30
CA GLY A 162 -15.19 15.66 10.44
C GLY A 162 -15.20 14.80 11.70
N LEU A 163 -14.31 13.79 11.79
CA LEU A 163 -14.12 13.00 13.00
C LEU A 163 -13.28 13.77 14.01
N LYS A 164 -13.58 13.64 15.31
CA LYS A 164 -12.74 14.17 16.39
C LYS A 164 -11.52 13.28 16.56
N CYS A 165 -10.42 13.65 15.94
CA CYS A 165 -9.20 12.86 15.90
C CYS A 165 -7.97 13.69 16.24
N ASP A 166 -7.14 13.21 17.16
CA ASP A 166 -5.93 13.89 17.61
C ASP A 166 -4.74 12.95 17.72
N LYS A 167 -3.54 13.52 17.70
CA LYS A 167 -2.26 12.88 17.98
C LYS A 167 -1.36 13.78 18.83
N TYR A 168 -0.38 13.16 19.46
CA TYR A 168 0.67 13.88 20.16
C TYR A 168 2.02 13.29 19.76
N ASP A 169 3.01 14.14 19.46
CA ASP A 169 4.34 13.69 19.03
C ASP A 169 5.23 13.32 20.22
N ASP A 170 5.03 13.98 21.37
CA ASP A 170 5.76 13.69 22.59
C ASP A 170 5.21 12.47 23.32
N TYR A 171 6.10 11.51 23.66
CA TYR A 171 5.71 10.27 24.32
C TYR A 171 5.09 10.48 25.72
N TYR A 172 5.58 11.44 26.50
CA TYR A 172 5.01 11.69 27.82
C TYR A 172 3.56 12.17 27.71
N ILE A 173 3.30 13.05 26.73
CA ILE A 173 1.94 13.53 26.46
C ILE A 173 1.05 12.39 25.93
N GLN A 174 1.57 11.53 25.04
CA GLN A 174 0.85 10.33 24.61
C GLN A 174 0.44 9.46 25.81
N ASN A 175 1.33 9.27 26.77
CA ASN A 175 1.07 8.44 27.95
C ASN A 175 0.03 9.08 28.87
N ILE A 176 0.13 10.41 29.12
CA ILE A 176 -0.87 11.15 29.89
C ILE A 176 -2.26 11.00 29.24
N LYS A 177 -2.31 11.22 27.90
CA LYS A 177 -3.57 11.10 27.15
C LYS A 177 -4.14 9.69 27.20
N ALA A 178 -3.33 8.67 26.98
CA ALA A 178 -3.75 7.27 27.03
C ALA A 178 -4.40 6.88 28.37
N ASN A 179 -3.89 7.41 29.50
CA ASN A 179 -4.46 7.20 30.82
C ASN A 179 -5.74 8.02 31.10
N SER A 180 -6.03 9.04 30.29
CA SER A 180 -7.23 9.88 30.42
C SER A 180 -8.37 9.48 29.48
N LEU A 181 -8.19 8.47 28.64
CA LEU A 181 -9.24 7.94 27.77
C LEU A 181 -10.35 7.27 28.58
N GLN A 182 -11.51 7.14 27.97
CA GLN A 182 -12.69 6.57 28.60
C GLN A 182 -13.48 5.68 27.63
N GLN A 183 -14.53 5.05 28.14
CA GLN A 183 -15.45 4.31 27.30
C GLN A 183 -16.08 5.24 26.26
N GLY A 184 -16.16 4.80 25.00
CA GLY A 184 -16.60 5.61 23.86
C GLY A 184 -15.43 6.17 23.04
N ASP A 185 -14.22 6.28 23.62
CA ASP A 185 -13.02 6.67 22.88
C ASP A 185 -12.41 5.48 22.12
N VAL A 186 -11.67 5.79 21.04
CA VAL A 186 -10.86 4.84 20.28
C VAL A 186 -9.39 5.24 20.31
N ALA A 187 -8.54 4.32 20.70
CA ALA A 187 -7.08 4.44 20.61
C ALA A 187 -6.54 3.60 19.44
N ILE A 188 -5.88 4.24 18.48
CA ILE A 188 -5.26 3.58 17.33
C ILE A 188 -3.74 3.60 17.52
N GLY A 189 -3.13 2.42 17.64
CA GLY A 189 -1.67 2.27 17.72
C GLY A 189 -1.08 1.85 16.39
N ILE A 190 -0.12 2.61 15.87
CA ILE A 190 0.60 2.27 14.64
C ILE A 190 2.05 1.94 14.99
N SER A 191 2.46 0.68 14.79
CA SER A 191 3.81 0.22 15.07
C SER A 191 4.20 -0.92 14.15
N TYR A 192 5.21 -0.73 13.30
CA TYR A 192 5.69 -1.78 12.40
C TYR A 192 5.99 -3.08 13.14
N SER A 193 6.91 -3.05 14.09
CA SER A 193 7.32 -4.26 14.83
C SER A 193 6.33 -4.69 15.89
N GLY A 194 5.40 -3.82 16.30
CA GLY A 194 4.52 -4.04 17.43
C GLY A 194 5.26 -4.25 18.79
N ARG A 195 6.58 -3.97 18.80
CA ARG A 195 7.48 -4.17 19.97
C ARG A 195 7.98 -2.87 20.57
N SER A 196 7.68 -1.72 19.96
CA SER A 196 8.03 -0.42 20.55
C SER A 196 7.42 -0.29 21.92
N ARG A 197 8.26 -0.18 22.94
CA ARG A 197 7.81 -0.05 24.33
C ARG A 197 6.81 1.07 24.50
N ASN A 198 7.09 2.22 23.86
CA ASN A 198 6.23 3.39 23.92
C ASN A 198 4.82 3.09 23.40
N THR A 199 4.71 2.50 22.20
CA THR A 199 3.41 2.16 21.62
C THR A 199 2.68 1.07 22.42
N VAL A 200 3.40 0.05 22.89
CA VAL A 200 2.82 -1.01 23.74
C VAL A 200 2.21 -0.43 25.02
N GLU A 201 2.95 0.45 25.72
CA GLU A 201 2.50 1.04 26.98
C GLU A 201 1.28 1.94 26.79
N VAL A 202 1.25 2.79 25.77
CA VAL A 202 0.10 3.70 25.52
C VAL A 202 -1.15 2.90 25.14
N ILE A 203 -1.04 1.86 24.31
CA ILE A 203 -2.20 1.01 23.96
C ILE A 203 -2.69 0.21 25.17
N ARG A 204 -1.77 -0.32 26.00
CA ARG A 204 -2.11 -0.98 27.26
C ARG A 204 -2.85 -0.03 28.20
N ALA A 205 -2.36 1.22 28.36
CA ALA A 205 -2.99 2.23 29.22
C ALA A 205 -4.38 2.61 28.69
N SER A 206 -4.52 2.85 27.38
CA SER A 206 -5.80 3.14 26.71
C SER A 206 -6.82 2.03 26.94
N LYS A 207 -6.41 0.76 26.79
CA LYS A 207 -7.26 -0.40 27.08
C LYS A 207 -7.70 -0.45 28.52
N LYS A 208 -6.78 -0.20 29.45
CA LYS A 208 -7.06 -0.18 30.91
C LYS A 208 -8.03 0.95 31.27
N SER A 209 -7.97 2.08 30.57
CA SER A 209 -8.86 3.24 30.77
C SER A 209 -10.28 3.04 30.19
N GLY A 210 -10.52 1.93 29.49
CA GLY A 210 -11.84 1.58 28.96
C GLY A 210 -12.05 1.95 27.48
N ALA A 211 -11.06 2.55 26.83
CA ALA A 211 -11.15 2.85 25.39
C ALA A 211 -11.09 1.56 24.55
N ASN A 212 -11.74 1.60 23.39
CA ASN A 212 -11.56 0.59 22.35
C ASN A 212 -10.19 0.77 21.70
N THR A 213 -9.52 -0.35 21.37
CA THR A 213 -8.15 -0.30 20.86
C THR A 213 -8.01 -0.98 19.51
N ILE A 214 -7.42 -0.27 18.55
CA ILE A 214 -7.08 -0.76 17.21
C ILE A 214 -5.58 -0.70 17.06
N VAL A 215 -4.96 -1.76 16.56
CA VAL A 215 -3.52 -1.81 16.30
C VAL A 215 -3.24 -2.13 14.84
N ILE A 216 -2.39 -1.31 14.22
CA ILE A 216 -1.83 -1.54 12.89
C ILE A 216 -0.37 -1.95 13.05
N THR A 217 -0.04 -3.18 12.68
CA THR A 217 1.30 -3.76 12.84
C THR A 217 1.61 -4.78 11.75
N ASN A 218 2.89 -5.11 11.58
CA ASN A 218 3.31 -6.16 10.64
C ASN A 218 3.33 -7.56 11.28
N PHE A 219 3.14 -7.68 12.60
CA PHE A 219 3.30 -8.93 13.33
C PHE A 219 2.06 -9.23 14.17
N GLU A 220 1.38 -10.31 13.83
CA GLU A 220 0.14 -10.73 14.49
C GLU A 220 0.37 -11.06 15.97
N ASP A 221 1.49 -11.71 16.29
CA ASP A 221 1.86 -12.13 17.67
C ASP A 221 2.76 -11.10 18.38
N ALA A 222 2.65 -9.83 18.06
CA ALA A 222 3.48 -8.80 18.69
C ALA A 222 2.98 -8.45 20.10
N PRO A 223 3.86 -7.91 21.00
CA PRO A 223 3.45 -7.50 22.33
C PRO A 223 2.27 -6.52 22.39
N VAL A 224 2.16 -5.61 21.41
CA VAL A 224 1.08 -4.61 21.34
C VAL A 224 -0.29 -5.23 21.07
N THR A 225 -0.34 -6.35 20.31
CA THR A 225 -1.61 -6.98 19.92
C THR A 225 -2.36 -7.60 21.10
N LYS A 226 -1.67 -7.90 22.21
CA LYS A 226 -2.27 -8.39 23.44
C LYS A 226 -3.27 -7.43 24.07
N TYR A 227 -3.18 -6.16 23.72
CA TYR A 227 -4.02 -5.10 24.26
C TYR A 227 -5.00 -4.52 23.23
N ALA A 228 -5.07 -5.13 22.05
CA ALA A 228 -5.90 -4.69 20.96
C ALA A 228 -7.27 -5.41 20.93
N ASP A 229 -8.35 -4.66 20.68
CA ASP A 229 -9.66 -5.21 20.35
C ASP A 229 -9.74 -5.60 18.87
N VAL A 230 -8.96 -4.90 18.04
CA VAL A 230 -8.83 -5.12 16.60
C VAL A 230 -7.36 -5.05 16.22
N VAL A 231 -6.90 -6.02 15.44
CA VAL A 231 -5.55 -6.04 14.87
C VAL A 231 -5.65 -6.04 13.34
N ILE A 232 -5.00 -5.06 12.72
CA ILE A 232 -4.84 -5.00 11.26
C ILE A 232 -3.37 -5.25 10.94
N CYS A 233 -3.10 -6.40 10.32
CA CYS A 233 -1.74 -6.75 9.88
C CYS A 233 -1.43 -6.20 8.50
N THR A 234 -0.24 -5.63 8.34
CA THR A 234 0.22 -5.05 7.06
C THR A 234 0.89 -6.06 6.15
N SER A 235 1.49 -7.11 6.68
CA SER A 235 2.15 -8.17 5.90
C SER A 235 2.49 -9.35 6.80
N ASN A 236 2.62 -10.55 6.23
CA ASN A 236 3.12 -11.72 6.95
C ASN A 236 4.65 -11.91 6.78
N GLU A 237 5.31 -11.12 5.97
CA GLU A 237 6.75 -11.20 5.78
C GLU A 237 7.50 -10.49 6.92
N GLN A 238 8.33 -11.25 7.62
CA GLN A 238 9.00 -10.82 8.84
C GLN A 238 10.48 -10.50 8.60
N PHE A 239 10.78 -9.29 8.13
CA PHE A 239 12.15 -8.81 8.07
C PHE A 239 12.39 -7.77 9.16
N LEU A 240 13.44 -7.97 9.98
CA LEU A 240 13.64 -7.19 11.21
C LEU A 240 14.16 -5.75 10.96
N TYR A 241 14.93 -5.50 9.91
CA TYR A 241 15.58 -4.20 9.71
C TYR A 241 15.22 -3.49 8.40
N GLY A 242 15.28 -4.15 7.28
CA GLY A 242 15.11 -3.51 5.97
C GLY A 242 13.69 -3.07 5.68
N ASN A 243 12.71 -3.85 6.08
CA ASN A 243 11.30 -3.54 5.84
C ASN A 243 10.75 -2.39 6.69
N ALA A 244 11.44 -1.98 7.75
CA ALA A 244 11.05 -0.78 8.49
C ALA A 244 11.02 0.47 7.58
N ILE A 245 11.87 0.53 6.55
CA ILE A 245 11.89 1.64 5.58
C ILE A 245 10.70 1.55 4.62
N PHE A 246 10.34 0.34 4.16
CA PHE A 246 9.25 0.11 3.21
C PHE A 246 7.88 -0.06 3.88
N SER A 247 7.84 -0.33 5.18
CA SER A 247 6.61 -0.50 5.97
C SER A 247 5.69 0.72 5.94
N ARG A 248 6.23 1.91 5.69
CA ARG A 248 5.42 3.14 5.57
C ARG A 248 4.41 3.03 4.44
N SER A 249 4.78 2.45 3.31
CA SER A 249 3.87 2.28 2.18
C SER A 249 2.67 1.39 2.54
N SER A 250 2.90 0.29 3.27
CA SER A 250 1.81 -0.57 3.74
C SER A 250 0.98 0.07 4.85
N GLN A 251 1.60 0.79 5.79
CA GLN A 251 0.88 1.55 6.81
C GLN A 251 0.00 2.64 6.19
N LEU A 252 0.51 3.40 5.21
CA LEU A 252 -0.26 4.41 4.48
C LEU A 252 -1.39 3.78 3.67
N ALA A 253 -1.18 2.62 3.05
CA ALA A 253 -2.24 1.90 2.36
C ALA A 253 -3.38 1.49 3.31
N ILE A 254 -3.06 1.03 4.55
CA ILE A 254 -4.08 0.77 5.57
C ILE A 254 -4.80 2.05 5.98
N VAL A 255 -4.07 3.16 6.12
CA VAL A 255 -4.66 4.48 6.42
C VAL A 255 -5.66 4.88 5.33
N ASP A 256 -5.29 4.72 4.04
CA ASP A 256 -6.18 4.98 2.91
C ASP A 256 -7.43 4.07 2.94
N MET A 257 -7.24 2.79 3.24
CA MET A 257 -8.35 1.84 3.36
C MET A 257 -9.32 2.23 4.50
N LEU A 258 -8.79 2.61 5.68
CA LEU A 258 -9.62 3.07 6.80
C LEU A 258 -10.37 4.35 6.44
N TYR A 259 -9.70 5.31 5.82
CA TYR A 259 -10.34 6.54 5.33
C TYR A 259 -11.49 6.26 4.37
N MET A 260 -11.25 5.42 3.35
CA MET A 260 -12.28 5.03 2.38
C MET A 260 -13.39 4.18 3.00
N GLY A 261 -13.06 3.31 3.96
CA GLY A 261 -14.02 2.51 4.70
C GLY A 261 -14.97 3.38 5.53
N VAL A 262 -14.43 4.38 6.23
CA VAL A 262 -15.25 5.37 6.97
C VAL A 262 -16.10 6.19 6.01
N LEU A 263 -15.52 6.69 4.90
CA LEU A 263 -16.28 7.46 3.91
C LEU A 263 -17.49 6.68 3.38
N ILE A 264 -17.30 5.40 3.05
CA ILE A 264 -18.37 4.55 2.48
C ILE A 264 -19.42 4.16 3.52
N SER A 265 -19.09 4.14 4.81
CA SER A 265 -20.03 3.76 5.87
C SER A 265 -21.22 4.73 6.00
N ASP A 266 -21.04 6.00 5.65
CA ASP A 266 -22.08 7.02 5.53
C ASP A 266 -21.64 8.06 4.49
N TYR A 267 -21.82 7.69 3.21
CA TYR A 267 -21.29 8.45 2.08
C TYR A 267 -21.78 9.91 2.06
N ASP A 268 -23.05 10.15 2.27
CA ASP A 268 -23.64 11.50 2.19
C ASP A 268 -23.13 12.41 3.32
N LYS A 269 -23.04 11.90 4.53
CA LYS A 269 -22.49 12.61 5.68
C LYS A 269 -21.03 13.00 5.45
N TYR A 270 -20.20 12.04 5.10
CA TYR A 270 -18.77 12.28 5.02
C TYR A 270 -18.35 13.08 3.78
N THR A 271 -19.03 12.95 2.64
CA THR A 271 -18.82 13.84 1.47
C THR A 271 -19.24 15.26 1.77
N SER A 272 -20.35 15.49 2.49
CA SER A 272 -20.75 16.83 2.93
C SER A 272 -19.70 17.47 3.86
N ASN A 273 -19.10 16.70 4.75
CA ASN A 273 -18.00 17.16 5.60
C ASN A 273 -16.75 17.52 4.80
N LEU A 274 -16.39 16.70 3.81
CA LEU A 274 -15.26 16.96 2.89
C LEU A 274 -15.47 18.29 2.14
N ASP A 275 -16.65 18.52 1.58
CA ASP A 275 -16.99 19.76 0.87
C ASP A 275 -16.90 20.99 1.78
N SER A 276 -17.41 20.87 3.01
CA SER A 276 -17.35 21.95 4.01
C SER A 276 -15.91 22.29 4.40
N ASN A 277 -15.09 21.27 4.66
CA ASN A 277 -13.68 21.43 5.02
C ASN A 277 -12.84 21.94 3.85
N ALA A 278 -13.10 21.47 2.62
CA ALA A 278 -12.46 21.99 1.41
C ALA A 278 -12.73 23.50 1.22
N LYS A 279 -13.97 23.94 1.43
CA LYS A 279 -14.33 25.37 1.37
C LYS A 279 -13.61 26.20 2.44
N SER A 280 -13.44 25.68 3.65
CA SER A 280 -12.76 26.43 4.72
C SER A 280 -11.27 26.68 4.45
N ILE A 281 -10.62 25.85 3.66
CA ILE A 281 -9.21 25.99 3.29
C ILE A 281 -8.99 26.63 1.90
N SER A 282 -10.04 26.78 1.08
CA SER A 282 -9.94 27.34 -0.26
C SER A 282 -9.34 28.76 -0.29
N ASN A 283 -9.60 29.55 0.76
CA ASN A 283 -9.03 30.89 0.88
C ASN A 283 -7.51 30.93 1.11
N ASN A 284 -6.88 29.77 1.36
CA ASN A 284 -5.43 29.64 1.51
C ASN A 284 -4.73 29.24 0.20
N ILE A 285 -5.48 29.13 -0.90
CA ILE A 285 -4.95 28.77 -2.23
C ILE A 285 -4.85 30.07 -3.05
N TYR A 286 -3.67 30.38 -3.57
CA TYR A 286 -3.53 31.45 -4.55
C TYR A 286 -4.30 31.10 -5.81
N GLU A 287 -5.18 32.01 -6.26
CA GLU A 287 -5.80 31.89 -7.59
C GLU A 287 -4.69 32.03 -8.65
N ILE A 288 -4.61 31.07 -9.56
CA ILE A 288 -3.71 31.18 -10.72
C ILE A 288 -4.41 32.10 -11.69
N GLU A 289 -3.81 33.31 -11.93
CA GLU A 289 -4.26 34.26 -12.97
C GLU A 289 -4.14 33.67 -14.38
#